data_7c88e21354e7863498d1e5ddeb9612e6
#
_entry.id   7c88e21354e7863498d1e5ddeb9612e6
#
_cell.length_a   1.000
_cell.length_b   1.000
_cell.length_c   1.000
_cell.angle_alpha   90.00
_cell.angle_beta   90.00
_cell.angle_gamma   90.00
#
_symmetry.space_group_name_H-M   'P 1'
#
loop_
_entity.id
_entity.type
_entity.pdbx_description
1 polymer ?
#
loop_
_entity_poly.entity_id
_entity_poly.type
_entity_poly.pdbx_seq_one_letter_code
_entity_poly.pdbx_strand_id
1 'polypeptide(L)'
;MLSINNFIELKENLEILLAEQNLSHELISGLHDQVEHTLIMAANEAIIDRHPGWILCEGRRAAELYLCRNWRRGGQLEDEKTRLRVLAEQMRKDFIAAQNERIDLRPLERIMRDLDEQNHFTAKVLGEEPLLILSAGCSHRCFSALCRPYIYQDDSFSCDIYLFQRTAEDHGTSWGSILLHELGHVLNLRLTGDISAAPDDFLSFAEPFFPGLSTKYRTSAPEFFAHCFAMGVASRPGLERYDAFLNIQNEHKQLFDAYMRSKIAQL
;
A
#
# COMPACT_ATOMS: atom_id res chain seq x y z
N MET A 1 10.90 25.96 4.18
CA MET A 1 9.96 24.88 4.60
C MET A 1 9.18 25.42 5.79
N LEU A 2 7.86 25.61 5.65
CA LEU A 2 7.03 26.12 6.74
C LEU A 2 6.93 25.03 7.82
N SER A 3 7.16 25.38 9.08
CA SER A 3 7.02 24.43 10.20
C SER A 3 5.55 24.27 10.56
N ILE A 4 5.20 23.17 11.25
CA ILE A 4 3.82 22.95 11.78
C ILE A 4 3.38 24.14 12.66
N ASN A 5 4.29 24.73 13.41
CA ASN A 5 4.00 25.88 14.26
C ASN A 5 3.60 27.13 13.44
N ASN A 6 4.24 27.36 12.30
CA ASN A 6 3.90 28.46 11.40
C ASN A 6 2.48 28.29 10.82
N PHE A 7 2.01 27.06 10.67
CA PHE A 7 0.66 26.76 10.19
C PHE A 7 -0.40 26.99 11.27
N ILE A 8 -0.09 26.62 12.52
CA ILE A 8 -1.00 26.90 13.66
C ILE A 8 -1.18 28.41 13.82
N GLU A 9 -0.08 29.15 13.76
CA GLU A 9 -0.10 30.61 13.82
C GLU A 9 -0.87 31.23 12.63
N LEU A 10 -0.71 30.67 11.42
CA LEU A 10 -1.45 31.11 10.24
C LEU A 10 -2.97 30.85 10.39
N LYS A 11 -3.35 29.73 10.96
CA LYS A 11 -4.74 29.38 11.24
C LYS A 11 -5.36 30.34 12.25
N GLU A 12 -4.68 30.58 13.37
CA GLU A 12 -5.13 31.51 14.40
C GLU A 12 -5.28 32.93 13.86
N ASN A 13 -4.31 33.41 13.08
CA ASN A 13 -4.37 34.71 12.44
C ASN A 13 -5.50 34.82 11.42
N LEU A 14 -5.78 33.74 10.68
CA LEU A 14 -6.89 33.71 9.73
C LEU A 14 -8.24 33.74 10.46
N GLU A 15 -8.39 33.01 11.55
CA GLU A 15 -9.62 33.04 12.38
C GLU A 15 -9.90 34.44 12.94
N ILE A 16 -8.87 35.17 13.37
CA ILE A 16 -8.97 36.56 13.82
C ILE A 16 -9.42 37.47 12.67
N LEU A 17 -8.76 37.37 11.52
CA LEU A 17 -9.10 38.19 10.34
C LEU A 17 -10.51 37.93 9.83
N LEU A 18 -10.96 36.68 9.83
CA LEU A 18 -12.31 36.30 9.42
C LEU A 18 -13.38 36.82 10.40
N ALA A 19 -13.10 36.82 11.69
CA ALA A 19 -13.99 37.36 12.72
C ALA A 19 -14.15 38.89 12.58
N GLU A 20 -13.09 39.59 12.15
CA GLU A 20 -13.13 41.06 11.99
C GLU A 20 -13.86 41.53 10.71
N GLN A 21 -14.04 40.67 9.69
CA GLN A 21 -14.52 41.07 8.37
C GLN A 21 -16.03 40.94 8.16
N ASN A 22 -16.82 40.56 9.14
CA ASN A 22 -18.29 40.36 9.01
C ASN A 22 -18.68 39.45 7.79
N LEU A 23 -17.89 38.46 7.49
CA LEU A 23 -18.11 37.53 6.38
C LEU A 23 -19.27 36.57 6.67
N SER A 24 -19.95 36.11 5.64
CA SER A 24 -21.01 35.11 5.82
C SER A 24 -20.44 33.81 6.43
N HIS A 25 -21.24 33.14 7.25
CA HIS A 25 -20.86 31.88 7.88
C HIS A 25 -20.42 30.81 6.86
N GLU A 26 -21.06 30.79 5.69
CA GLU A 26 -20.72 29.85 4.60
C GLU A 26 -19.32 30.13 4.03
N LEU A 27 -18.97 31.42 3.85
CA LEU A 27 -17.66 31.82 3.35
C LEU A 27 -16.57 31.51 4.36
N ILE A 28 -16.82 31.75 5.64
CA ILE A 28 -15.90 31.43 6.73
C ILE A 28 -15.68 29.90 6.80
N SER A 29 -16.74 29.10 6.72
CA SER A 29 -16.66 27.65 6.71
C SER A 29 -15.86 27.14 5.51
N GLY A 30 -16.13 27.66 4.30
CA GLY A 30 -15.41 27.26 3.10
C GLY A 30 -13.91 27.58 3.13
N LEU A 31 -13.55 28.74 3.70
CA LEU A 31 -12.14 29.11 3.90
C LEU A 31 -11.45 28.26 4.96
N HIS A 32 -12.14 27.94 6.03
CA HIS A 32 -11.67 27.05 7.09
C HIS A 32 -11.36 25.65 6.54
N ASP A 33 -12.27 25.09 5.74
CA ASP A 33 -12.10 23.79 5.10
C ASP A 33 -10.90 23.77 4.13
N GLN A 34 -10.71 24.85 3.37
CA GLN A 34 -9.56 24.99 2.46
C GLN A 34 -8.24 25.07 3.22
N VAL A 35 -8.18 25.83 4.31
CA VAL A 35 -6.97 25.94 5.13
C VAL A 35 -6.68 24.61 5.81
N GLU A 36 -7.66 23.96 6.41
CA GLU A 36 -7.49 22.64 7.03
C GLU A 36 -6.99 21.62 6.00
N HIS A 37 -7.60 21.60 4.81
CA HIS A 37 -7.16 20.70 3.73
C HIS A 37 -5.69 20.95 3.33
N THR A 38 -5.31 22.23 3.16
CA THR A 38 -3.94 22.61 2.80
C THR A 38 -2.94 22.18 3.87
N LEU A 39 -3.29 22.35 5.15
CA LEU A 39 -2.46 21.94 6.29
C LEU A 39 -2.27 20.42 6.34
N ILE A 40 -3.36 19.68 6.14
CA ILE A 40 -3.34 18.21 6.11
C ILE A 40 -2.45 17.73 4.95
N MET A 41 -2.58 18.33 3.77
CA MET A 41 -1.78 17.98 2.60
C MET A 41 -0.30 18.25 2.86
N ALA A 42 0.07 19.44 3.35
CA ALA A 42 1.46 19.78 3.65
C ALA A 42 2.09 18.90 4.73
N ALA A 43 1.33 18.56 5.79
CA ALA A 43 1.79 17.67 6.84
C ALA A 43 2.03 16.24 6.32
N ASN A 44 1.15 15.75 5.45
CA ASN A 44 1.27 14.42 4.86
C ASN A 44 2.41 14.34 3.85
N GLU A 45 2.60 15.39 3.05
CA GLU A 45 3.76 15.53 2.16
C GLU A 45 5.08 15.44 2.94
N ALA A 46 5.19 16.19 4.03
CA ALA A 46 6.37 16.16 4.89
C ALA A 46 6.61 14.78 5.52
N ILE A 47 5.57 13.97 5.75
CA ILE A 47 5.72 12.60 6.25
C ILE A 47 6.20 11.69 5.14
N ILE A 48 5.60 11.75 3.96
CA ILE A 48 6.02 10.95 2.81
C ILE A 48 7.49 11.23 2.50
N ASP A 49 7.90 12.51 2.45
CA ASP A 49 9.28 12.91 2.13
C ASP A 49 10.32 12.48 3.16
N ARG A 50 9.91 12.29 4.42
CA ARG A 50 10.84 11.92 5.51
C ARG A 50 10.87 10.44 5.82
N HIS A 51 10.01 9.66 5.21
CA HIS A 51 9.89 8.24 5.51
C HIS A 51 10.55 7.41 4.38
N PRO A 52 11.80 6.99 4.54
CA PRO A 52 12.44 6.11 3.58
C PRO A 52 11.87 4.70 3.78
N GLY A 53 11.15 4.17 2.83
CA GLY A 53 10.76 2.78 2.86
C GLY A 53 9.27 2.52 2.80
N TRP A 54 8.60 2.28 3.90
CA TRP A 54 7.17 1.96 3.91
C TRP A 54 6.41 2.69 5.01
N ILE A 55 5.13 3.00 4.72
CA ILE A 55 4.19 3.62 5.66
C ILE A 55 2.97 2.73 5.75
N LEU A 56 2.71 2.19 6.93
CA LEU A 56 1.52 1.39 7.23
C LEU A 56 0.54 2.26 8.01
N CYS A 57 -0.69 2.39 7.50
CA CYS A 57 -1.71 3.20 8.15
C CYS A 57 -3.12 2.68 7.88
N GLU A 58 -4.03 3.09 8.74
CA GLU A 58 -5.46 2.80 8.67
C GLU A 58 -6.30 4.06 8.80
N GLY A 59 -7.57 3.95 8.52
CA GLY A 59 -8.56 4.94 8.84
C GLY A 59 -8.38 6.26 8.12
N ARG A 60 -8.71 7.33 8.82
CA ARG A 60 -8.60 8.69 8.33
C ARG A 60 -7.18 8.98 7.79
N ARG A 61 -6.17 8.47 8.48
CA ARG A 61 -4.77 8.66 8.08
C ARG A 61 -4.46 8.05 6.72
N ALA A 62 -4.97 6.84 6.45
CA ALA A 62 -4.83 6.21 5.14
C ALA A 62 -5.46 7.06 4.03
N ALA A 63 -6.67 7.58 4.26
CA ALA A 63 -7.35 8.44 3.30
C ALA A 63 -6.58 9.74 3.04
N GLU A 64 -6.02 10.37 4.06
CA GLU A 64 -5.26 11.61 3.94
C GLU A 64 -3.93 11.40 3.18
N LEU A 65 -3.20 10.34 3.47
CA LEU A 65 -1.96 9.99 2.76
C LEU A 65 -2.24 9.62 1.29
N TYR A 66 -3.33 8.87 1.05
CA TYR A 66 -3.78 8.55 -0.30
C TYR A 66 -4.05 9.81 -1.13
N LEU A 67 -4.79 10.75 -0.58
CA LEU A 67 -5.08 12.02 -1.24
C LEU A 67 -3.81 12.81 -1.54
N CYS A 68 -2.94 12.96 -0.54
CA CYS A 68 -1.69 13.68 -0.68
C CYS A 68 -0.84 13.10 -1.81
N ARG A 69 -0.66 11.78 -1.82
CA ARG A 69 0.18 11.12 -2.81
C ARG A 69 -0.37 11.24 -4.22
N ASN A 70 -1.66 11.05 -4.40
CA ASN A 70 -2.29 11.22 -5.71
C ASN A 70 -2.29 12.68 -6.18
N TRP A 71 -2.37 13.63 -5.26
CA TRP A 71 -2.20 15.05 -5.58
C TRP A 71 -0.78 15.34 -6.10
N ARG A 72 0.26 14.83 -5.45
CA ARG A 72 1.67 14.98 -5.90
C ARG A 72 1.90 14.38 -7.28
N ARG A 73 1.28 13.27 -7.58
CA ARG A 73 1.37 12.58 -8.88
C ARG A 73 0.66 13.30 -10.03
N GLY A 74 0.19 14.53 -9.78
CA GLY A 74 -0.34 15.39 -10.82
C GLY A 74 -1.66 14.91 -11.39
N GLY A 75 -2.58 14.45 -10.56
CA GLY A 75 -3.99 14.25 -10.92
C GLY A 75 -4.50 15.54 -11.59
N GLN A 76 -4.24 15.67 -12.90
CA GLN A 76 -4.34 16.93 -13.61
C GLN A 76 -5.77 17.20 -14.11
N LEU A 77 -6.60 16.17 -14.15
CA LEU A 77 -7.97 16.28 -14.60
C LEU A 77 -8.89 16.55 -13.42
N GLU A 78 -9.72 17.58 -13.52
CA GLU A 78 -10.70 17.93 -12.47
C GLU A 78 -11.63 16.74 -12.14
N ASP A 79 -11.95 15.91 -13.12
CA ASP A 79 -12.70 14.67 -12.94
C ASP A 79 -11.96 13.66 -12.08
N GLU A 80 -10.64 13.54 -12.20
CA GLU A 80 -9.83 12.65 -11.39
C GLU A 80 -9.72 13.14 -9.95
N LYS A 81 -9.52 14.43 -9.73
CA LYS A 81 -9.56 15.05 -8.40
C LYS A 81 -10.91 14.83 -7.72
N THR A 82 -11.99 14.94 -8.46
CA THR A 82 -13.34 14.68 -7.96
C THR A 82 -13.50 13.21 -7.58
N ARG A 83 -13.05 12.27 -8.40
CA ARG A 83 -13.06 10.83 -8.08
C ARG A 83 -12.23 10.50 -6.84
N LEU A 84 -11.06 11.10 -6.70
CA LEU A 84 -10.19 10.92 -5.53
C LEU A 84 -10.85 11.45 -4.26
N ARG A 85 -11.50 12.61 -4.33
CA ARG A 85 -12.27 13.16 -3.20
C ARG A 85 -13.43 12.26 -2.80
N VAL A 86 -14.20 11.75 -3.78
CA VAL A 86 -15.30 10.82 -3.54
C VAL A 86 -14.80 9.53 -2.90
N LEU A 87 -13.70 8.97 -3.39
CA LEU A 87 -13.11 7.77 -2.81
C LEU A 87 -12.61 8.00 -1.38
N ALA A 88 -11.92 9.11 -1.14
CA ALA A 88 -11.46 9.46 0.20
C ALA A 88 -12.62 9.72 1.17
N GLU A 89 -13.69 10.34 0.71
CA GLU A 89 -14.89 10.54 1.51
C GLU A 89 -15.58 9.21 1.82
N GLN A 90 -15.65 8.29 0.86
CA GLN A 90 -16.16 6.95 1.08
C GLN A 90 -15.28 6.19 2.08
N MET A 91 -13.96 6.24 1.92
CA MET A 91 -13.01 5.67 2.88
C MET A 91 -13.23 6.26 4.28
N ARG A 92 -13.39 7.59 4.40
CA ARG A 92 -13.70 8.25 5.69
C ARG A 92 -14.99 7.72 6.31
N LYS A 93 -16.07 7.57 5.53
CA LYS A 93 -17.34 7.02 6.00
C LYS A 93 -17.20 5.57 6.48
N ASP A 94 -16.52 4.75 5.69
CA ASP A 94 -16.27 3.35 6.04
C ASP A 94 -15.42 3.23 7.31
N PHE A 95 -14.45 4.12 7.48
CA PHE A 95 -13.63 4.19 8.69
C PHE A 95 -14.40 4.70 9.92
N ILE A 96 -15.29 5.66 9.74
CA ILE A 96 -16.16 6.12 10.85
C ILE A 96 -17.11 4.99 11.27
N ALA A 97 -17.64 4.23 10.32
CA ALA A 97 -18.48 3.07 10.60
C ALA A 97 -17.71 1.93 11.30
N ALA A 98 -16.42 1.77 10.99
CA ALA A 98 -15.53 0.74 11.55
C ALA A 98 -14.78 1.18 12.82
N GLN A 99 -15.06 2.36 13.38
CA GLN A 99 -14.32 2.92 14.54
C GLN A 99 -14.32 2.02 15.79
N ASN A 100 -15.22 1.03 15.88
CA ASN A 100 -15.26 0.08 16.98
C ASN A 100 -14.37 -1.16 16.79
N GLU A 101 -13.82 -1.37 15.59
CA GLU A 101 -12.95 -2.49 15.28
C GLU A 101 -11.54 -1.98 14.97
N ARG A 102 -10.72 -1.90 16.01
CA ARG A 102 -9.29 -1.58 15.81
C ARG A 102 -8.63 -2.74 15.08
N ILE A 103 -8.08 -2.45 13.92
CA ILE A 103 -7.24 -3.36 13.17
C ILE A 103 -5.91 -3.52 13.90
N ASP A 104 -5.52 -4.76 14.16
CA ASP A 104 -4.18 -5.03 14.68
C ASP A 104 -3.15 -5.00 13.54
N LEU A 105 -2.45 -3.89 13.38
CA LEU A 105 -1.41 -3.71 12.36
C LEU A 105 -0.09 -4.43 12.69
N ARG A 106 0.13 -4.87 13.93
CA ARG A 106 1.39 -5.52 14.36
C ARG A 106 1.82 -6.72 13.50
N PRO A 107 0.89 -7.57 13.01
CA PRO A 107 1.26 -8.63 12.08
C PRO A 107 1.88 -8.12 10.79
N LEU A 108 1.36 -7.04 10.24
CA LEU A 108 1.85 -6.44 8.98
C LEU A 108 3.20 -5.76 9.19
N GLU A 109 3.37 -5.02 10.28
CA GLU A 109 4.66 -4.44 10.67
C GLU A 109 5.75 -5.51 10.84
N ARG A 110 5.39 -6.65 11.43
CA ARG A 110 6.34 -7.75 11.61
C ARG A 110 6.82 -8.32 10.27
N ILE A 111 5.92 -8.48 9.29
CA ILE A 111 6.28 -8.94 7.95
C ILE A 111 7.25 -7.97 7.29
N MET A 112 6.97 -6.67 7.33
CA MET A 112 7.83 -5.66 6.74
C MET A 112 9.21 -5.63 7.38
N ARG A 113 9.27 -5.71 8.70
CA ARG A 113 10.56 -5.79 9.43
C ARG A 113 11.36 -7.03 9.08
N ASP A 114 10.73 -8.21 9.01
CA ASP A 114 11.42 -9.45 8.64
C ASP A 114 12.02 -9.36 7.23
N LEU A 115 11.26 -8.81 6.28
CA LEU A 115 11.75 -8.59 4.92
C LEU A 115 12.94 -7.62 4.88
N ASP A 116 12.92 -6.57 5.69
CA ASP A 116 14.02 -5.61 5.77
C ASP A 116 15.25 -6.21 6.45
N GLU A 117 15.07 -6.92 7.56
CA GLU A 117 16.16 -7.55 8.30
C GLU A 117 16.86 -8.65 7.49
N GLN A 118 16.10 -9.46 6.78
CA GLN A 118 16.64 -10.61 6.06
C GLN A 118 17.05 -10.33 4.61
N ASN A 119 16.40 -9.37 3.95
CA ASN A 119 16.55 -9.13 2.51
C ASN A 119 16.93 -7.71 2.14
N HIS A 120 16.96 -6.77 3.08
CA HIS A 120 17.07 -5.34 2.79
C HIS A 120 16.01 -4.89 1.78
N PHE A 121 14.77 -5.40 1.94
CA PHE A 121 13.69 -5.27 0.97
C PHE A 121 13.40 -3.81 0.64
N THR A 122 13.28 -2.97 1.67
CA THR A 122 13.07 -1.53 1.49
C THR A 122 14.15 -0.90 0.63
N ALA A 123 15.43 -1.14 0.95
CA ALA A 123 16.54 -0.51 0.25
C ALA A 123 16.72 -1.00 -1.19
N LYS A 124 16.33 -2.25 -1.49
CA LYS A 124 16.59 -2.87 -2.80
C LYS A 124 15.38 -2.84 -3.72
N VAL A 125 14.18 -3.07 -3.17
CA VAL A 125 12.96 -3.26 -3.97
C VAL A 125 12.16 -1.98 -4.07
N LEU A 126 12.06 -1.22 -2.98
CA LEU A 126 11.32 0.02 -2.98
C LEU A 126 12.14 1.15 -3.63
N GLY A 127 11.46 2.03 -4.34
CA GLY A 127 12.08 3.19 -4.95
C GLY A 127 12.35 4.32 -3.94
N GLU A 128 12.57 5.54 -4.44
CA GLU A 128 12.77 6.73 -3.59
C GLU A 128 11.53 7.09 -2.79
N GLU A 129 10.34 6.84 -3.35
CA GLU A 129 9.08 7.05 -2.63
C GLU A 129 8.75 5.85 -1.74
N PRO A 130 8.27 6.08 -0.51
CA PRO A 130 7.87 5.00 0.38
C PRO A 130 6.65 4.26 -0.16
N LEU A 131 6.61 2.95 0.04
CA LEU A 131 5.43 2.13 -0.17
C LEU A 131 4.34 2.52 0.83
N LEU A 132 3.15 2.90 0.35
CA LEU A 132 2.00 3.09 1.22
C LEU A 132 1.22 1.77 1.32
N ILE A 133 1.05 1.29 2.55
CA ILE A 133 0.20 0.14 2.87
C ILE A 133 -1.02 0.67 3.60
N LEU A 134 -2.14 0.74 2.88
CA LEU A 134 -3.38 1.35 3.33
C LEU A 134 -4.37 0.26 3.71
N SER A 135 -4.67 0.14 4.99
CA SER A 135 -5.58 -0.86 5.52
C SER A 135 -6.98 -0.30 5.72
N ALA A 136 -7.98 -0.96 5.18
CA ALA A 136 -9.39 -0.58 5.27
C ALA A 136 -10.21 -1.70 5.89
N GLY A 137 -11.04 -1.36 6.89
CA GLY A 137 -11.98 -2.28 7.53
C GLY A 137 -13.20 -2.65 6.69
N CYS A 138 -13.29 -2.17 5.43
CA CYS A 138 -14.42 -2.38 4.54
C CYS A 138 -14.23 -3.60 3.62
N SER A 139 -15.33 -4.00 2.96
CA SER A 139 -15.32 -5.00 1.89
C SER A 139 -15.13 -4.34 0.53
N HIS A 140 -14.42 -4.99 -0.37
CA HIS A 140 -14.39 -4.65 -1.78
C HIS A 140 -15.03 -5.78 -2.59
N ARG A 141 -15.80 -5.43 -3.64
CA ARG A 141 -16.57 -6.44 -4.41
C ARG A 141 -15.71 -7.49 -5.11
N CYS A 142 -14.50 -7.15 -5.49
CA CYS A 142 -13.67 -7.97 -6.36
C CYS A 142 -12.32 -8.37 -5.75
N PHE A 143 -11.82 -7.65 -4.73
CA PHE A 143 -10.44 -7.82 -4.28
C PHE A 143 -10.35 -7.84 -2.76
N SER A 144 -9.54 -8.77 -2.23
CA SER A 144 -9.10 -8.75 -0.83
C SER A 144 -7.97 -7.74 -0.64
N ALA A 145 -7.20 -7.48 -1.68
CA ALA A 145 -6.17 -6.45 -1.75
C ALA A 145 -5.92 -6.01 -3.19
N LEU A 146 -5.15 -4.97 -3.36
CA LEU A 146 -4.74 -4.45 -4.65
C LEU A 146 -3.37 -3.78 -4.52
N CYS A 147 -2.40 -4.23 -5.27
CA CYS A 147 -1.16 -3.49 -5.53
C CYS A 147 -1.40 -2.54 -6.71
N ARG A 148 -1.25 -1.25 -6.48
CA ARG A 148 -1.41 -0.22 -7.50
C ARG A 148 -0.06 0.41 -7.83
N PRO A 149 0.53 0.09 -9.00
CA PRO A 149 1.76 0.70 -9.43
C PRO A 149 1.53 2.08 -10.04
N TYR A 150 2.57 2.90 -9.99
CA TYR A 150 2.68 4.18 -10.68
C TYR A 150 4.04 4.23 -11.34
N ILE A 151 4.05 4.32 -12.66
CA ILE A 151 5.28 4.41 -13.45
C ILE A 151 5.41 5.86 -13.89
N TYR A 152 6.55 6.46 -13.61
CA TYR A 152 6.87 7.83 -13.97
C TYR A 152 7.54 7.93 -15.35
N GLN A 153 7.67 9.15 -15.87
CA GLN A 153 8.28 9.38 -17.18
C GLN A 153 9.77 9.06 -17.26
N ASP A 154 10.44 8.98 -16.12
CA ASP A 154 11.84 8.61 -15.96
C ASP A 154 12.06 7.11 -15.68
N ASP A 155 11.03 6.30 -15.93
CA ASP A 155 10.98 4.86 -15.63
C ASP A 155 11.11 4.51 -14.14
N SER A 156 11.12 5.49 -13.24
CA SER A 156 10.96 5.24 -11.82
C SER A 156 9.54 4.81 -11.51
N PHE A 157 9.34 4.11 -10.40
CA PHE A 157 8.02 3.67 -9.99
C PHE A 157 7.80 3.83 -8.49
N SER A 158 6.54 3.90 -8.11
CA SER A 158 6.09 3.72 -6.74
C SER A 158 4.87 2.81 -6.70
N CYS A 159 4.59 2.25 -5.53
CA CYS A 159 3.42 1.40 -5.33
C CYS A 159 2.63 1.83 -4.10
N ASP A 160 1.32 1.61 -4.18
CA ASP A 160 0.45 1.60 -3.01
C ASP A 160 -0.20 0.23 -2.90
N ILE A 161 -0.32 -0.29 -1.69
CA ILE A 161 -1.06 -1.53 -1.40
C ILE A 161 -2.31 -1.16 -0.61
N TYR A 162 -3.46 -1.64 -1.09
CA TYR A 162 -4.75 -1.52 -0.42
C TYR A 162 -5.14 -2.87 0.12
N LEU A 163 -5.47 -2.95 1.41
CA LEU A 163 -5.91 -4.17 2.08
C LEU A 163 -7.36 -4.00 2.55
N PHE A 164 -8.26 -4.89 2.15
CA PHE A 164 -9.69 -4.86 2.47
C PHE A 164 -10.03 -5.99 3.45
N GLN A 165 -10.15 -5.67 4.73
CA GLN A 165 -10.24 -6.65 5.80
C GLN A 165 -11.43 -7.59 5.65
N ARG A 166 -12.62 -7.07 5.56
CA ARG A 166 -13.82 -7.93 5.52
C ARG A 166 -13.79 -8.91 4.35
N THR A 167 -13.29 -8.45 3.19
CA THR A 167 -13.17 -9.36 2.03
C THR A 167 -12.17 -10.48 2.30
N ALA A 168 -11.07 -10.19 2.99
CA ALA A 168 -10.08 -11.20 3.37
C ALA A 168 -10.66 -12.23 4.36
N GLU A 169 -11.37 -11.74 5.38
CA GLU A 169 -12.02 -12.59 6.40
C GLU A 169 -13.12 -13.45 5.78
N ASP A 170 -13.95 -12.90 4.90
CA ASP A 170 -14.98 -13.62 4.16
C ASP A 170 -14.39 -14.75 3.29
N HIS A 171 -13.17 -14.57 2.81
CA HIS A 171 -12.45 -15.59 2.04
C HIS A 171 -11.60 -16.52 2.91
N GLY A 172 -11.62 -16.37 4.24
CA GLY A 172 -10.84 -17.17 5.17
C GLY A 172 -9.33 -17.02 5.03
N THR A 173 -8.86 -15.89 4.47
CA THR A 173 -7.46 -15.61 4.20
C THR A 173 -6.89 -14.64 5.22
N SER A 174 -5.67 -14.90 5.69
CA SER A 174 -5.02 -13.98 6.64
C SER A 174 -4.50 -12.73 5.94
N TRP A 175 -4.55 -11.60 6.63
CA TRP A 175 -4.01 -10.33 6.16
C TRP A 175 -2.53 -10.40 5.81
N GLY A 176 -1.76 -11.12 6.61
CA GLY A 176 -0.35 -11.29 6.36
C GLY A 176 -0.08 -12.04 5.06
N SER A 177 -0.86 -13.09 4.76
CA SER A 177 -0.75 -13.82 3.48
C SER A 177 -1.06 -12.92 2.29
N ILE A 178 -2.09 -12.08 2.43
CA ILE A 178 -2.49 -11.14 1.39
C ILE A 178 -1.41 -10.07 1.19
N LEU A 179 -0.91 -9.47 2.28
CA LEU A 179 0.20 -8.50 2.18
C LEU A 179 1.42 -9.12 1.49
N LEU A 180 1.80 -10.33 1.85
CA LEU A 180 2.91 -11.02 1.21
C LEU A 180 2.70 -11.22 -0.29
N HIS A 181 1.48 -11.53 -0.71
CA HIS A 181 1.13 -11.63 -2.13
C HIS A 181 1.30 -10.28 -2.85
N GLU A 182 0.77 -9.20 -2.30
CA GLU A 182 0.89 -7.87 -2.90
C GLU A 182 2.34 -7.37 -2.94
N LEU A 183 3.15 -7.67 -1.92
CA LEU A 183 4.59 -7.40 -1.94
C LEU A 183 5.33 -8.20 -3.02
N GLY A 184 4.83 -9.39 -3.38
CA GLY A 184 5.29 -10.15 -4.52
C GLY A 184 5.10 -9.39 -5.85
N HIS A 185 3.96 -8.71 -6.01
CA HIS A 185 3.74 -7.84 -7.18
C HIS A 185 4.68 -6.62 -7.18
N VAL A 186 4.98 -6.04 -6.03
CA VAL A 186 5.98 -4.95 -5.93
C VAL A 186 7.36 -5.43 -6.37
N LEU A 187 7.79 -6.60 -5.89
CA LEU A 187 9.07 -7.19 -6.32
C LEU A 187 9.07 -7.51 -7.82
N ASN A 188 7.97 -8.08 -8.33
CA ASN A 188 7.84 -8.40 -9.75
C ASN A 188 8.00 -7.14 -10.62
N LEU A 189 7.28 -6.08 -10.26
CA LEU A 189 7.39 -4.80 -10.96
C LEU A 189 8.82 -4.24 -10.94
N ARG A 190 9.51 -4.34 -9.80
CA ARG A 190 10.91 -3.90 -9.69
C ARG A 190 11.85 -4.67 -10.60
N LEU A 191 11.60 -5.96 -10.79
CA LEU A 191 12.44 -6.83 -11.62
C LEU A 191 12.17 -6.68 -13.12
N THR A 192 10.92 -6.42 -13.50
CA THR A 192 10.47 -6.45 -14.89
C THR A 192 10.17 -5.07 -15.49
N GLY A 193 9.90 -4.08 -14.65
CA GLY A 193 9.33 -2.79 -15.08
C GLY A 193 7.88 -2.88 -15.58
N ASP A 194 7.26 -4.08 -15.56
CA ASP A 194 5.91 -4.32 -16.07
C ASP A 194 5.14 -5.24 -15.11
N ILE A 195 4.00 -4.76 -14.60
CA ILE A 195 3.13 -5.53 -13.70
C ILE A 195 2.49 -6.74 -14.38
N SER A 196 2.40 -6.73 -15.71
CA SER A 196 1.80 -7.81 -16.50
C SER A 196 2.80 -8.91 -16.92
N ALA A 197 4.09 -8.69 -16.69
CA ALA A 197 5.15 -9.63 -16.99
C ALA A 197 5.65 -10.34 -15.72
N ALA A 198 6.41 -11.40 -15.88
CA ALA A 198 7.22 -12.02 -14.83
C ALA A 198 8.68 -12.13 -15.34
N PRO A 199 9.68 -12.27 -14.45
CA PRO A 199 11.07 -12.46 -14.89
C PRO A 199 11.22 -13.63 -15.86
N ASP A 200 12.03 -13.47 -16.90
CA ASP A 200 12.16 -14.42 -18.00
C ASP A 200 12.51 -15.85 -17.54
N ASP A 201 13.33 -15.98 -16.50
CA ASP A 201 13.72 -17.26 -15.94
C ASP A 201 12.69 -17.87 -14.97
N PHE A 202 11.69 -17.08 -14.55
CA PHE A 202 10.72 -17.51 -13.54
C PHE A 202 9.88 -18.68 -14.02
N LEU A 203 9.38 -18.65 -15.25
CA LEU A 203 8.52 -19.72 -15.77
C LEU A 203 9.27 -21.04 -15.83
N SER A 204 10.52 -21.04 -16.29
CA SER A 204 11.38 -22.23 -16.32
C SER A 204 11.68 -22.77 -14.91
N PHE A 205 11.89 -21.86 -13.95
CA PHE A 205 12.06 -22.24 -12.55
C PHE A 205 10.77 -22.86 -11.97
N ALA A 206 9.62 -22.29 -12.29
CA ALA A 206 8.34 -22.65 -11.71
C ALA A 206 7.67 -23.88 -12.36
N GLU A 207 8.02 -24.21 -13.61
CA GLU A 207 7.43 -25.31 -14.39
C GLU A 207 7.32 -26.65 -13.63
N PRO A 208 8.36 -27.11 -12.91
CA PRO A 208 8.30 -28.37 -12.17
C PRO A 208 7.20 -28.42 -11.08
N PHE A 209 6.72 -27.26 -10.62
CA PHE A 209 5.73 -27.14 -9.55
C PHE A 209 4.30 -27.01 -10.07
N PHE A 210 4.10 -26.79 -11.37
CA PHE A 210 2.80 -26.59 -12.00
C PHE A 210 1.78 -27.72 -11.81
N PRO A 211 2.17 -29.01 -11.79
CA PRO A 211 1.17 -30.09 -11.70
C PRO A 211 0.29 -30.05 -10.45
N GLY A 212 0.78 -29.45 -9.36
CA GLY A 212 0.03 -29.32 -8.09
C GLY A 212 -0.79 -28.04 -7.96
N LEU A 213 -0.73 -27.12 -8.95
CA LEU A 213 -1.34 -25.81 -8.86
C LEU A 213 -2.68 -25.71 -9.59
N SER A 214 -3.59 -24.89 -9.05
CA SER A 214 -4.87 -24.63 -9.71
C SER A 214 -4.68 -23.94 -11.06
N THR A 215 -5.65 -24.11 -11.97
CA THR A 215 -5.64 -23.48 -13.31
C THR A 215 -5.49 -21.97 -13.26
N LYS A 216 -5.93 -21.30 -12.20
CA LYS A 216 -5.80 -19.86 -12.01
C LYS A 216 -4.34 -19.39 -12.06
N TYR A 217 -3.43 -20.16 -11.46
CA TYR A 217 -2.01 -19.79 -11.42
C TYR A 217 -1.27 -20.08 -12.73
N ARG A 218 -1.80 -20.98 -13.55
CA ARG A 218 -1.22 -21.29 -14.86
C ARG A 218 -1.52 -20.21 -15.91
N THR A 219 -2.52 -19.36 -15.68
CA THR A 219 -2.99 -18.36 -16.65
C THR A 219 -2.35 -16.99 -16.48
N SER A 220 -1.67 -16.73 -15.36
CA SER A 220 -1.02 -15.43 -15.08
C SER A 220 0.32 -15.63 -14.38
N ALA A 221 1.41 -15.47 -15.13
CA ALA A 221 2.76 -15.56 -14.59
C ALA A 221 3.05 -14.55 -13.45
N PRO A 222 2.61 -13.28 -13.54
CA PRO A 222 2.80 -12.34 -12.43
C PRO A 222 2.03 -12.74 -11.16
N GLU A 223 0.81 -13.23 -11.28
CA GLU A 223 0.05 -13.75 -10.15
C GLU A 223 0.75 -14.95 -9.51
N PHE A 224 1.27 -15.86 -10.34
CA PHE A 224 2.01 -17.00 -9.85
C PHE A 224 3.31 -16.59 -9.17
N PHE A 225 4.03 -15.60 -9.71
CA PHE A 225 5.22 -15.05 -9.08
C PHE A 225 4.89 -14.49 -7.68
N ALA A 226 3.83 -13.69 -7.56
CA ALA A 226 3.39 -13.12 -6.29
C ALA A 226 3.01 -14.20 -5.27
N HIS A 227 2.36 -15.29 -5.71
CA HIS A 227 2.08 -16.44 -4.84
C HIS A 227 3.35 -17.18 -4.40
N CYS A 228 4.32 -17.39 -5.30
CA CYS A 228 5.59 -18.01 -4.94
C CYS A 228 6.36 -17.16 -3.91
N PHE A 229 6.32 -15.83 -4.06
CA PHE A 229 6.88 -14.93 -3.07
C PHE A 229 6.19 -15.10 -1.70
N ALA A 230 4.86 -15.07 -1.67
CA ALA A 230 4.10 -15.25 -0.44
C ALA A 230 4.38 -16.60 0.24
N MET A 231 4.38 -17.69 -0.52
CA MET A 231 4.70 -19.04 -0.03
C MET A 231 6.11 -19.13 0.53
N GLY A 232 7.09 -18.58 -0.19
CA GLY A 232 8.49 -18.58 0.22
C GLY A 232 8.69 -17.84 1.53
N VAL A 233 8.21 -16.61 1.62
CA VAL A 233 8.34 -15.79 2.84
C VAL A 233 7.59 -16.40 4.02
N ALA A 234 6.38 -16.93 3.79
CA ALA A 234 5.61 -17.60 4.85
C ALA A 234 6.27 -18.89 5.38
N SER A 235 7.21 -19.50 4.65
CA SER A 235 7.99 -20.64 5.12
C SER A 235 9.08 -20.29 6.15
N ARG A 236 9.33 -18.98 6.37
CA ARG A 236 10.37 -18.52 7.29
C ARG A 236 9.95 -18.68 8.76
N PRO A 237 10.90 -18.90 9.68
CA PRO A 237 10.60 -19.00 11.10
C PRO A 237 9.84 -17.78 11.64
N GLY A 238 8.71 -18.05 12.27
CA GLY A 238 7.85 -17.01 12.87
C GLY A 238 6.85 -16.36 11.93
N LEU A 239 6.85 -16.70 10.63
CA LEU A 239 5.88 -16.25 9.64
C LEU A 239 4.93 -17.37 9.17
N GLU A 240 5.07 -18.60 9.66
CA GLU A 240 4.32 -19.79 9.23
C GLU A 240 2.80 -19.60 9.35
N ARG A 241 2.35 -18.80 10.30
CA ARG A 241 0.93 -18.47 10.47
C ARG A 241 0.31 -17.70 9.30
N TYR A 242 1.14 -17.14 8.42
CA TYR A 242 0.70 -16.42 7.20
C TYR A 242 0.69 -17.33 5.98
N ASP A 243 0.99 -18.61 6.15
CA ASP A 243 0.95 -19.59 5.08
C ASP A 243 -0.50 -19.94 4.70
N ALA A 244 -0.95 -19.44 3.58
CA ALA A 244 -2.26 -19.76 3.00
C ALA A 244 -2.23 -21.02 2.11
N PHE A 245 -1.06 -21.65 1.92
CA PHE A 245 -0.83 -22.72 0.95
C PHE A 245 -0.46 -24.03 1.64
N LEU A 246 -1.32 -24.47 2.55
CA LEU A 246 -1.07 -25.67 3.40
C LEU A 246 -0.85 -26.96 2.60
N ASN A 247 -1.35 -27.03 1.37
CA ASN A 247 -1.20 -28.22 0.50
C ASN A 247 0.13 -28.26 -0.27
N ILE A 248 0.96 -27.23 -0.17
CA ILE A 248 2.27 -27.17 -0.82
C ILE A 248 3.33 -27.68 0.14
N GLN A 249 4.20 -28.58 -0.32
CA GLN A 249 5.28 -29.13 0.47
C GLN A 249 6.25 -28.03 0.94
N ASN A 250 6.72 -28.09 2.17
CA ASN A 250 7.63 -27.09 2.73
C ASN A 250 8.94 -26.97 1.94
N GLU A 251 9.43 -28.06 1.39
CA GLU A 251 10.62 -28.05 0.52
C GLU A 251 10.44 -27.15 -0.71
N HIS A 252 9.26 -27.20 -1.33
CA HIS A 252 8.94 -26.31 -2.46
C HIS A 252 8.89 -24.83 -2.02
N LYS A 253 8.29 -24.54 -0.86
CA LYS A 253 8.25 -23.19 -0.30
C LYS A 253 9.66 -22.64 -0.04
N GLN A 254 10.55 -23.47 0.50
CA GLN A 254 11.96 -23.10 0.71
C GLN A 254 12.69 -22.80 -0.60
N LEU A 255 12.41 -23.57 -1.67
CA LEU A 255 12.95 -23.30 -3.00
C LEU A 255 12.43 -21.96 -3.56
N PHE A 256 11.17 -21.63 -3.36
CA PHE A 256 10.61 -20.33 -3.71
C PHE A 256 11.29 -19.21 -2.91
N ASP A 257 11.49 -19.37 -1.61
CA ASP A 257 12.20 -18.37 -0.79
C ASP A 257 13.62 -18.15 -1.28
N ALA A 258 14.34 -19.22 -1.59
CA ALA A 258 15.71 -19.15 -2.11
C ALA A 258 15.77 -18.42 -3.47
N TYR A 259 14.83 -18.73 -4.37
CA TYR A 259 14.71 -18.03 -5.65
C TYR A 259 14.44 -16.55 -5.45
N MET A 260 13.45 -16.17 -4.63
CA MET A 260 13.10 -14.79 -4.38
C MET A 260 14.24 -14.00 -3.73
N ARG A 261 14.95 -14.60 -2.77
CA ARG A 261 16.16 -13.99 -2.18
C ARG A 261 17.24 -13.74 -3.24
N SER A 262 17.43 -14.67 -4.17
CA SER A 262 18.40 -14.49 -5.26
C SER A 262 18.01 -13.32 -6.17
N LYS A 263 16.72 -13.14 -6.45
CA LYS A 263 16.22 -12.01 -7.24
C LYS A 263 16.38 -10.67 -6.52
N ILE A 264 16.06 -10.61 -5.24
CA ILE A 264 16.30 -9.41 -4.43
C ILE A 264 17.80 -9.08 -4.33
N ALA A 265 18.65 -10.10 -4.26
CA ALA A 265 20.09 -9.89 -4.20
C ALA A 265 20.70 -9.29 -5.49
N GLN A 266 20.05 -9.49 -6.64
CA GLN A 266 20.46 -8.95 -7.95
C GLN A 266 20.11 -7.45 -8.10
N LEU A 267 19.15 -6.94 -7.33
CA LEU A 267 18.81 -5.52 -7.26
C LEU A 267 19.82 -4.74 -6.42
#